data_d26780dfffde2d3aea41d36741e07949
#
_entry.id   d26780dfffde2d3aea41d36741e07949
#
_cell.length_a   1.000
_cell.length_b   1.000
_cell.length_c   1.000
_cell.angle_alpha   90.00
_cell.angle_beta   90.00
_cell.angle_gamma   90.00
#
_symmetry.space_group_name_H-M   'P 1'
#
loop_
_entity.id
_entity.type
_entity.pdbx_description
1 polymer ?
#
loop_
_entity_poly.entity_id
_entity_poly.type
_entity_poly.pdbx_seq_one_letter_code
_entity_poly.pdbx_strand_id
1 'polypeptide(L)'
;MGSTLYREIGVDIDRRLSRPLHLHLAYLHQRYDKTAIEGKGGIITTHIGIGELRWKASRNLGIRTELQYLHTQQDQGDWASVLVEVSAFHKWMLTLADQYNGHVYSTSLNRESAVHYLQGFLTYTEGLHRLQLGYGRTRAGYNCAGGVCRYIPAQRGWTLSYYLTF
;
A
#
# COMPACT_ATOMS: atom_id res chain seq x y z
N MET A 1 0.81 -33.24 15.80
CA MET A 1 1.10 -31.86 16.23
C MET A 1 0.74 -30.95 15.06
N GLY A 2 -0.22 -30.03 15.22
CA GLY A 2 -0.61 -29.08 14.17
C GLY A 2 0.50 -28.06 13.94
N SER A 3 0.94 -27.87 12.71
CA SER A 3 1.85 -26.79 12.33
C SER A 3 1.12 -25.44 12.40
N THR A 4 1.73 -24.43 12.98
CA THR A 4 1.18 -23.07 13.01
C THR A 4 1.28 -22.48 11.60
N LEU A 5 0.15 -22.35 10.91
CA LEU A 5 0.08 -21.81 9.54
C LEU A 5 0.33 -20.31 9.48
N TYR A 6 -0.14 -19.59 10.50
CA TYR A 6 -0.05 -18.13 10.58
C TYR A 6 -0.03 -17.67 12.04
N ARG A 7 0.81 -16.72 12.36
CA ARG A 7 0.87 -16.02 13.64
C ARG A 7 1.19 -14.56 13.41
N GLU A 8 0.44 -13.67 14.04
CA GLU A 8 0.66 -12.23 14.02
C GLU A 8 0.63 -11.66 15.43
N ILE A 9 1.50 -10.73 15.71
CA ILE A 9 1.49 -9.91 16.93
C ILE A 9 1.69 -8.47 16.45
N GLY A 10 0.84 -7.56 16.89
CA GLY A 10 0.91 -6.16 16.52
C GLY A 10 0.68 -5.22 17.68
N VAL A 11 1.18 -4.01 17.53
CA VAL A 11 0.91 -2.86 18.40
C VAL A 11 0.47 -1.72 17.51
N ASP A 12 -0.59 -1.04 17.94
CA ASP A 12 -1.21 0.05 17.23
C ASP A 12 -1.35 1.25 18.17
N ILE A 13 -0.95 2.43 17.72
CA ILE A 13 -1.01 3.68 18.44
C ILE A 13 -1.70 4.72 17.58
N ASP A 14 -2.88 5.14 17.98
CA ASP A 14 -3.62 6.22 17.35
C ASP A 14 -3.66 7.42 18.27
N ARG A 15 -3.19 8.59 17.81
CA ARG A 15 -3.09 9.78 18.62
C ARG A 15 -3.40 11.07 17.87
N ARG A 16 -4.27 11.85 18.44
CA ARG A 16 -4.50 13.23 18.01
C ARG A 16 -3.45 14.13 18.65
N LEU A 17 -2.49 14.61 17.83
CA LEU A 17 -1.41 15.49 18.27
C LEU A 17 -1.90 16.93 18.48
N SER A 18 -2.83 17.39 17.62
CA SER A 18 -3.47 18.70 17.70
C SER A 18 -4.84 18.65 17.02
N ARG A 19 -5.60 19.77 17.03
CA ARG A 19 -6.91 19.83 16.33
C ARG A 19 -6.82 19.42 14.86
N PRO A 20 -5.83 19.92 14.06
CA PRO A 20 -5.73 19.56 12.66
C PRO A 20 -4.83 18.34 12.39
N LEU A 21 -4.12 17.78 13.40
CA LEU A 21 -3.07 16.79 13.16
C LEU A 21 -3.34 15.50 13.91
N HIS A 22 -3.35 14.39 13.17
CA HIS A 22 -3.57 13.04 13.64
C HIS A 22 -2.41 12.14 13.25
N LEU A 23 -1.89 11.35 14.17
CA LEU A 23 -0.81 10.39 13.97
C LEU A 23 -1.32 9.00 14.27
N HIS A 24 -1.03 8.07 13.36
CA HIS A 24 -1.22 6.65 13.55
C HIS A 24 0.11 5.94 13.33
N LEU A 25 0.50 5.09 14.27
CA LEU A 25 1.69 4.24 14.19
C LEU A 25 1.27 2.81 14.44
N ALA A 26 1.72 1.89 13.60
CA ALA A 26 1.50 0.48 13.80
C ALA A 26 2.80 -0.30 13.57
N TYR A 27 2.99 -1.35 14.36
CA TYR A 27 4.03 -2.33 14.18
C TYR A 27 3.42 -3.72 14.20
N LEU A 28 3.78 -4.54 13.20
CA LEU A 28 3.30 -5.91 13.05
C LEU A 28 4.49 -6.86 12.93
N HIS A 29 4.46 -7.93 13.70
CA HIS A 29 5.34 -9.07 13.54
C HIS A 29 4.52 -10.26 13.06
N GLN A 30 4.81 -10.75 11.85
CA GLN A 30 4.10 -11.85 11.23
C GLN A 30 5.04 -13.03 10.97
N ARG A 31 4.53 -14.24 11.19
CA ARG A 31 5.18 -15.48 10.78
C ARG A 31 4.14 -16.39 10.13
N TYR A 32 4.40 -16.81 8.90
CA TYR A 32 3.50 -17.69 8.18
C TYR A 32 4.26 -18.75 7.38
N ASP A 33 3.61 -19.89 7.19
CA ASP A 33 4.13 -20.99 6.38
C ASP A 33 3.62 -20.85 4.94
N LYS A 34 4.45 -20.24 4.08
CA LYS A 34 4.14 -20.05 2.66
C LYS A 34 4.02 -21.38 1.92
N THR A 35 4.75 -22.42 2.35
CA THR A 35 4.64 -23.74 1.74
C THR A 35 3.25 -24.35 1.96
N ALA A 36 2.71 -24.21 3.17
CA ALA A 36 1.38 -24.70 3.47
C ALA A 36 0.25 -23.93 2.77
N ILE A 37 0.46 -22.62 2.49
CA ILE A 37 -0.54 -21.74 1.86
C ILE A 37 -0.44 -21.79 0.32
N GLU A 38 0.78 -21.70 -0.23
CA GLU A 38 1.02 -21.55 -1.67
C GLU A 38 1.73 -22.77 -2.31
N GLY A 39 2.05 -23.80 -1.53
CA GLY A 39 2.73 -25.01 -1.98
C GLY A 39 4.26 -24.90 -2.08
N LYS A 40 4.84 -23.73 -1.83
CA LYS A 40 6.30 -23.48 -1.89
C LYS A 40 6.69 -22.23 -1.08
N GLY A 41 7.96 -22.09 -0.71
CA GLY A 41 8.54 -20.85 -0.16
C GLY A 41 8.95 -20.89 1.31
N GLY A 42 8.65 -21.96 2.06
CA GLY A 42 9.09 -22.11 3.46
C GLY A 42 8.35 -21.20 4.44
N ILE A 43 8.95 -21.04 5.62
CA ILE A 43 8.41 -20.16 6.67
C ILE A 43 8.97 -18.75 6.44
N ILE A 44 8.08 -17.77 6.39
CA ILE A 44 8.41 -16.36 6.23
C ILE A 44 8.13 -15.64 7.54
N THR A 45 9.12 -14.85 7.96
CA THR A 45 8.99 -13.96 9.12
C THR A 45 9.18 -12.53 8.64
N THR A 46 8.21 -11.67 8.96
CA THR A 46 8.22 -10.26 8.55
C THR A 46 8.04 -9.33 9.73
N HIS A 47 8.66 -8.18 9.64
CA HIS A 47 8.49 -7.03 10.54
C HIS A 47 7.97 -5.87 9.71
N ILE A 48 6.81 -5.33 10.05
CA ILE A 48 6.17 -4.26 9.30
C ILE A 48 5.98 -3.07 10.23
N GLY A 49 6.54 -1.93 9.84
CA GLY A 49 6.30 -0.64 10.47
C GLY A 49 5.43 0.23 9.57
N ILE A 50 4.41 0.86 10.15
CA ILE A 50 3.48 1.76 9.44
C ILE A 50 3.42 3.06 10.22
N GLY A 51 3.56 4.19 9.52
CA GLY A 51 3.37 5.53 10.06
C GLY A 51 2.44 6.31 9.15
N GLU A 52 1.33 6.80 9.68
CA GLU A 52 0.39 7.64 8.96
C GLU A 52 0.22 8.98 9.67
N LEU A 53 0.28 10.06 8.89
CA LEU A 53 0.02 11.41 9.34
C LEU A 53 -1.12 12.00 8.53
N ARG A 54 -2.19 12.42 9.22
CA ARG A 54 -3.32 13.14 8.63
C ARG A 54 -3.28 14.58 9.11
N TRP A 55 -3.18 15.49 8.18
CA TRP A 55 -3.16 16.92 8.45
C TRP A 55 -4.31 17.62 7.73
N LYS A 56 -5.18 18.26 8.52
CA LYS A 56 -6.26 19.11 8.04
C LYS A 56 -5.75 20.55 7.95
N ALA A 57 -5.07 20.88 6.83
CA ALA A 57 -4.42 22.18 6.64
C ALA A 57 -5.41 23.34 6.63
N SER A 58 -6.64 23.12 6.09
CA SER A 58 -7.74 24.08 6.14
C SER A 58 -9.10 23.36 6.10
N ARG A 59 -10.19 24.14 6.04
CA ARG A 59 -11.55 23.57 5.88
C ARG A 59 -11.68 22.77 4.57
N ASN A 60 -10.96 23.19 3.54
CA ASN A 60 -11.06 22.65 2.18
C ASN A 60 -9.82 21.87 1.74
N LEU A 61 -8.80 21.72 2.58
CA LEU A 61 -7.56 21.06 2.24
C LEU A 61 -7.16 20.08 3.33
N GLY A 62 -7.06 18.81 2.97
CA GLY A 62 -6.55 17.73 3.79
C GLY A 62 -5.37 17.02 3.11
N ILE A 63 -4.38 16.64 3.90
CA ILE A 63 -3.21 15.89 3.44
C ILE A 63 -3.08 14.65 4.33
N ARG A 64 -2.92 13.50 3.70
CA ARG A 64 -2.61 12.23 4.35
C ARG A 64 -1.31 11.71 3.78
N THR A 65 -0.36 11.40 4.64
CA THR A 65 0.91 10.75 4.26
C THR A 65 1.03 9.45 5.02
N GLU A 66 1.36 8.38 4.32
CA GLU A 66 1.58 7.07 4.90
C GLU A 66 2.94 6.54 4.44
N LEU A 67 3.73 6.05 5.39
CA LEU A 67 5.01 5.39 5.18
C LEU A 67 4.89 3.98 5.72
N GLN A 68 5.31 2.99 4.93
CA GLN A 68 5.38 1.61 5.36
C GLN A 68 6.76 1.06 5.06
N TYR A 69 7.29 0.25 5.97
CA TYR A 69 8.51 -0.50 5.78
C TYR A 69 8.30 -1.93 6.22
N LEU A 70 8.56 -2.87 5.31
CA LEU A 70 8.53 -4.30 5.57
C LEU A 70 9.95 -4.83 5.50
N HIS A 71 10.40 -5.46 6.57
CA HIS A 71 11.67 -6.15 6.64
C HIS A 71 11.46 -7.66 6.67
N THR A 72 12.15 -8.38 5.79
CA THR A 72 12.23 -9.85 5.80
C THR A 72 13.53 -10.33 5.16
N GLN A 73 14.06 -11.42 5.69
CA GLN A 73 15.25 -12.09 5.11
C GLN A 73 14.87 -13.15 4.08
N GLN A 74 13.58 -13.38 3.86
CA GLN A 74 13.05 -14.41 2.97
C GLN A 74 12.28 -13.77 1.82
N ASP A 75 11.92 -14.58 0.81
CA ASP A 75 11.10 -14.21 -0.35
C ASP A 75 11.73 -13.09 -1.18
N GLN A 76 11.09 -11.93 -1.24
CA GLN A 76 11.51 -10.80 -2.07
C GLN A 76 12.30 -9.73 -1.29
N GLY A 77 12.65 -10.01 -0.03
CA GLY A 77 13.40 -9.08 0.81
C GLY A 77 12.58 -7.85 1.25
N ASP A 78 13.29 -6.77 1.51
CA ASP A 78 12.73 -5.56 2.12
C ASP A 78 11.94 -4.72 1.13
N TRP A 79 10.84 -4.14 1.65
CA TRP A 79 9.98 -3.22 0.92
C TRP A 79 9.81 -1.92 1.69
N ALA A 80 9.86 -0.82 0.96
CA ALA A 80 9.44 0.49 1.45
C ALA A 80 8.29 1.00 0.59
N SER A 81 7.30 1.63 1.19
CA SER A 81 6.26 2.32 0.44
C SER A 81 5.95 3.68 1.04
N VAL A 82 5.60 4.61 0.17
CA VAL A 82 5.11 5.93 0.52
C VAL A 82 3.83 6.20 -0.26
N LEU A 83 2.85 6.77 0.44
CA LEU A 83 1.61 7.26 -0.15
C LEU A 83 1.35 8.67 0.35
N VAL A 84 1.00 9.56 -0.56
CA VAL A 84 0.56 10.92 -0.26
C VAL A 84 -0.78 11.16 -0.94
N GLU A 85 -1.78 11.54 -0.16
CA GLU A 85 -3.10 11.94 -0.64
C GLU A 85 -3.35 13.40 -0.27
N VAL A 86 -3.77 14.18 -1.25
CA VAL A 86 -4.18 15.57 -1.09
C VAL A 86 -5.64 15.70 -1.50
N SER A 87 -6.51 15.98 -0.54
CA SER A 87 -7.94 16.24 -0.79
C SER A 87 -8.20 17.74 -0.79
N ALA A 88 -8.86 18.25 -1.84
CA ALA A 88 -9.13 19.66 -2.02
C ALA A 88 -10.61 19.91 -2.38
N PHE A 89 -11.19 20.95 -1.78
CA PHE A 89 -12.56 21.45 -2.05
C PHE A 89 -13.65 20.38 -1.98
N HIS A 90 -13.44 19.30 -1.21
CA HIS A 90 -14.34 18.15 -1.04
C HIS A 90 -14.68 17.38 -2.34
N LYS A 91 -14.08 17.76 -3.48
CA LYS A 91 -14.34 17.18 -4.81
C LYS A 91 -13.12 16.56 -5.43
N TRP A 92 -11.93 17.08 -5.17
CA TRP A 92 -10.69 16.65 -5.79
C TRP A 92 -9.83 15.85 -4.82
N MET A 93 -9.25 14.77 -5.29
CA MET A 93 -8.25 14.01 -4.56
C MET A 93 -7.12 13.63 -5.50
N LEU A 94 -5.90 14.04 -5.14
CA LEU A 94 -4.66 13.60 -5.78
C LEU A 94 -4.02 12.55 -4.88
N THR A 95 -3.73 11.39 -5.43
CA THR A 95 -3.00 10.31 -4.74
C THR A 95 -1.70 10.03 -5.48
N LEU A 96 -0.59 10.06 -4.78
CA LEU A 96 0.73 9.65 -5.27
C LEU A 96 1.23 8.52 -4.39
N ALA A 97 1.69 7.45 -5.00
CA ALA A 97 2.23 6.31 -4.27
C ALA A 97 3.48 5.76 -4.97
N ASP A 98 4.46 5.34 -4.19
CA ASP A 98 5.60 4.58 -4.66
C ASP A 98 5.84 3.39 -3.74
N GLN A 99 6.06 2.22 -4.34
CA GLN A 99 6.52 1.03 -3.63
C GLN A 99 7.91 0.68 -4.17
N TYR A 100 8.87 0.63 -3.28
CA TYR A 100 10.24 0.32 -3.59
C TYR A 100 10.63 -1.05 -3.03
N ASN A 101 11.27 -1.87 -3.87
CA ASN A 101 11.93 -3.09 -3.46
C ASN A 101 13.40 -3.04 -3.91
N GLY A 102 14.32 -3.16 -2.96
CA GLY A 102 15.76 -3.11 -3.22
C GLY A 102 16.38 -4.43 -3.72
N HIS A 103 15.65 -5.54 -3.62
CA HIS A 103 16.18 -6.90 -3.79
C HIS A 103 15.38 -7.76 -4.77
N VAL A 104 14.90 -7.17 -5.88
CA VAL A 104 14.24 -7.96 -6.92
C VAL A 104 15.30 -8.71 -7.73
N TYR A 105 15.38 -10.02 -7.54
CA TYR A 105 16.21 -10.87 -8.37
C TYR A 105 15.59 -11.02 -9.76
N SER A 106 16.27 -10.51 -10.78
CA SER A 106 15.86 -10.69 -12.18
C SER A 106 16.58 -11.89 -12.77
N THR A 107 15.83 -12.98 -12.99
CA THR A 107 16.35 -14.22 -13.61
C THR A 107 16.89 -13.97 -15.02
N SER A 108 16.33 -13.00 -15.76
CA SER A 108 16.76 -12.67 -17.12
C SER A 108 18.09 -11.90 -17.18
N LEU A 109 18.44 -11.17 -16.10
CA LEU A 109 19.65 -10.36 -16.04
C LEU A 109 20.72 -10.99 -15.11
N ASN A 110 20.39 -12.08 -14.42
CA ASN A 110 21.19 -12.71 -13.37
C ASN A 110 21.73 -11.67 -12.37
N ARG A 111 20.90 -10.67 -12.01
CA ARG A 111 21.26 -9.51 -11.19
C ARG A 111 20.09 -9.08 -10.33
N GLU A 112 20.37 -8.75 -9.08
CA GLU A 112 19.45 -8.01 -8.22
C GLU A 112 19.33 -6.56 -8.74
N SER A 113 18.12 -6.11 -8.90
CA SER A 113 17.82 -4.73 -9.31
C SER A 113 16.79 -4.10 -8.41
N ALA A 114 17.00 -2.85 -8.05
CA ALA A 114 16.00 -2.06 -7.35
C ALA A 114 14.84 -1.71 -8.32
N VAL A 115 13.63 -1.83 -7.84
CA VAL A 115 12.42 -1.56 -8.64
C VAL A 115 11.50 -0.61 -7.89
N HIS A 116 11.06 0.44 -8.59
CA HIS A 116 10.01 1.35 -8.17
C HIS A 116 8.69 1.06 -8.87
N TYR A 117 7.61 1.11 -8.11
CA TYR A 117 6.23 0.97 -8.59
C TYR A 117 5.49 2.28 -8.33
N LEU A 118 5.86 3.31 -9.10
CA LEU A 118 5.28 4.65 -8.99
C LEU A 118 3.88 4.67 -9.60
N GLN A 119 2.93 5.27 -8.87
CA GLN A 119 1.53 5.43 -9.27
C GLN A 119 1.02 6.81 -8.89
N GLY A 120 0.20 7.40 -9.74
CA GLY A 120 -0.49 8.64 -9.48
C GLY A 120 -1.94 8.57 -9.94
N PHE A 121 -2.87 9.10 -9.14
CA PHE A 121 -4.29 9.14 -9.45
C PHE A 121 -4.85 10.52 -9.14
N LEU A 122 -5.64 11.04 -10.07
CA LEU A 122 -6.46 12.22 -9.88
C LEU A 122 -7.92 11.79 -9.89
N THR A 123 -8.63 12.07 -8.80
CA THR A 123 -10.03 11.72 -8.63
C THR A 123 -10.87 12.99 -8.49
N TYR A 124 -11.96 13.05 -9.21
CA TYR A 124 -12.99 14.06 -9.09
C TYR A 124 -14.32 13.41 -8.68
N THR A 125 -14.96 13.97 -7.65
CA THR A 125 -16.27 13.49 -7.15
C THR A 125 -17.26 14.63 -7.11
N GLU A 126 -18.43 14.42 -7.73
CA GLU A 126 -19.54 15.35 -7.74
C GLU A 126 -20.86 14.61 -7.60
N GLY A 127 -21.54 14.82 -6.47
CA GLY A 127 -22.78 14.10 -6.15
C GLY A 127 -22.57 12.59 -6.15
N LEU A 128 -23.27 11.90 -7.03
CA LEU A 128 -23.22 10.43 -7.19
C LEU A 128 -22.13 9.96 -8.18
N HIS A 129 -21.43 10.89 -8.81
CA HIS A 129 -20.44 10.62 -9.86
C HIS A 129 -19.02 10.71 -9.30
N ARG A 130 -18.19 9.72 -9.62
CA ARG A 130 -16.75 9.71 -9.34
C ARG A 130 -15.97 9.32 -10.58
N LEU A 131 -15.12 10.22 -11.04
CA LEU A 131 -14.19 10.01 -12.15
C LEU A 131 -12.77 9.92 -11.59
N GLN A 132 -12.00 8.92 -12.02
CA GLN A 132 -10.61 8.76 -11.64
C GLN A 132 -9.75 8.54 -12.87
N LEU A 133 -8.70 9.34 -13.01
CA LEU A 133 -7.65 9.16 -13.99
C LEU A 133 -6.37 8.78 -13.26
N GLY A 134 -5.70 7.74 -13.69
CA GLY A 134 -4.46 7.25 -13.10
C GLY A 134 -3.39 6.96 -14.14
N TYR A 135 -2.14 7.03 -13.71
CA TYR A 135 -1.00 6.53 -14.44
C TYR A 135 -0.02 5.88 -13.48
N GLY A 136 0.54 4.74 -13.86
CA GLY A 136 1.55 4.12 -13.02
C GLY A 136 1.98 2.74 -13.47
N ARG A 137 2.85 2.18 -12.62
CA ARG A 137 3.32 0.80 -12.72
C ARG A 137 2.79 0.03 -11.51
N THR A 138 2.10 -1.09 -11.76
CA THR A 138 1.63 -2.01 -10.72
C THR A 138 2.45 -3.27 -10.71
N ARG A 139 2.61 -3.84 -9.52
CA ARG A 139 3.16 -5.19 -9.33
C ARG A 139 2.06 -6.22 -9.60
N ALA A 140 2.44 -7.39 -10.14
CA ALA A 140 1.55 -8.54 -10.14
C ALA A 140 1.26 -9.01 -8.71
N GLY A 141 0.01 -9.28 -8.42
CA GLY A 141 -0.40 -9.75 -7.10
C GLY A 141 -1.84 -9.40 -6.75
N TYR A 142 -2.24 -9.76 -5.55
CA TYR A 142 -3.54 -9.36 -5.03
C TYR A 142 -3.49 -7.92 -4.56
N ASN A 143 -4.43 -7.12 -5.04
CA ASN A 143 -4.66 -5.76 -4.57
C ASN A 143 -6.04 -5.71 -3.91
N CYS A 144 -6.06 -5.27 -2.66
CA CYS A 144 -7.26 -5.16 -1.86
C CYS A 144 -7.58 -3.67 -1.64
N ALA A 145 -8.74 -3.23 -2.12
CA ALA A 145 -9.24 -1.88 -1.92
C ALA A 145 -10.73 -1.91 -1.59
N GLY A 146 -11.15 -1.19 -0.56
CA GLY A 146 -12.55 -1.13 -0.16
C GLY A 146 -13.17 -2.48 0.23
N GLY A 147 -12.37 -3.41 0.80
CA GLY A 147 -12.82 -4.75 1.19
C GLY A 147 -12.89 -5.77 0.04
N VAL A 148 -12.55 -5.38 -1.18
CA VAL A 148 -12.50 -6.25 -2.35
C VAL A 148 -11.05 -6.52 -2.73
N CYS A 149 -10.67 -7.80 -2.76
CA CYS A 149 -9.35 -8.25 -3.22
C CYS A 149 -9.46 -8.85 -4.62
N ARG A 150 -8.62 -8.37 -5.54
CA ARG A 150 -8.52 -8.93 -6.89
C ARG A 150 -7.07 -9.11 -7.29
N TYR A 151 -6.81 -10.15 -8.08
CA TYR A 151 -5.51 -10.33 -8.71
C TYR A 151 -5.33 -9.31 -9.84
N ILE A 152 -4.23 -8.55 -9.83
CA ILE A 152 -3.85 -7.63 -10.90
C ILE A 152 -2.54 -8.12 -11.52
N PRO A 153 -2.45 -8.19 -12.86
CA PRO A 153 -1.19 -8.47 -13.53
C PRO A 153 -0.23 -7.28 -13.38
N ALA A 154 1.08 -7.52 -13.51
CA ALA A 154 2.05 -6.45 -13.64
C ALA A 154 1.73 -5.65 -14.91
N GLN A 155 1.50 -4.37 -14.75
CA GLN A 155 1.17 -3.47 -15.87
C GLN A 155 1.74 -2.08 -15.66
N ARG A 156 1.94 -1.36 -16.75
CA ARG A 156 2.29 0.06 -16.75
C ARG A 156 1.42 0.77 -17.78
N GLY A 157 0.76 1.84 -17.38
CA GLY A 157 -0.10 2.57 -18.30
C GLY A 157 -1.09 3.50 -17.62
N TRP A 158 -2.00 3.98 -18.43
CA TRP A 158 -3.11 4.83 -18.00
C TRP A 158 -4.29 3.98 -17.55
N THR A 159 -5.00 4.48 -16.55
CA THR A 159 -6.25 3.91 -16.04
C THR A 159 -7.29 5.00 -15.98
N LEU A 160 -8.45 4.76 -16.56
CA LEU A 160 -9.63 5.61 -16.44
C LEU A 160 -10.74 4.79 -15.78
N SER A 161 -11.32 5.32 -14.70
CA SER A 161 -12.42 4.67 -13.99
C SER A 161 -13.53 5.68 -13.74
N TYR A 162 -14.76 5.25 -13.96
CA TYR A 162 -15.96 6.01 -13.66
C TYR A 162 -16.89 5.17 -12.78
N TYR A 163 -17.36 5.76 -11.70
CA TYR A 163 -18.27 5.13 -10.74
C TYR A 163 -19.51 5.99 -10.61
N LEU A 164 -20.66 5.34 -10.66
CA LEU A 164 -21.97 5.92 -10.37
C LEU A 164 -22.57 5.19 -9.19
N THR A 165 -22.94 5.92 -8.15
CA THR A 165 -23.66 5.38 -6.98
C THR A 165 -25.13 5.77 -7.12
N PHE A 166 -26.07 4.85 -6.91
CA PHE A 166 -27.51 5.07 -6.98
C PHE A 166 -28.23 4.43 -5.80
#